data_d0177e33cf2f9dd8e35d9f613274e205
#
_entry.id   d0177e33cf2f9dd8e35d9f613274e205
#
_cell.length_a   1.000
_cell.length_b   1.000
_cell.length_c   1.000
_cell.angle_alpha   90.00
_cell.angle_beta   90.00
_cell.angle_gamma   90.00
#
_symmetry.space_group_name_H-M   'P 1'
#
loop_
_entity.id
_entity.type
_entity.pdbx_description
1 polymer ?
#
loop_
_entity_poly.entity_id
_entity_poly.type
_entity_poly.pdbx_seq_one_letter_code
_entity_poly.pdbx_strand_id
1 'polypeptide(L)'
;MSDVYKNFQDLARNEKEGIDYSISFIERSYKLIVVAPHAGVIEVGTSEISALIAGDDLSLYRFESHKIVDENYVSLHITSHIFDEPTCINAVKAHDTVVTIHGCNDAEEIVFLGGLDTRL
;
A
#
# COMPACT_ATOMS: atom_id res chain seq x y z
N MET A 1 -11.01 8.75 -10.60
CA MET A 1 -10.14 9.91 -10.31
C MET A 1 -8.71 9.57 -10.75
N SER A 2 -8.08 10.44 -11.50
CA SER A 2 -6.71 10.20 -11.96
C SER A 2 -5.70 10.59 -10.89
N ASP A 3 -4.56 9.89 -10.90
CA ASP A 3 -3.46 10.17 -9.98
C ASP A 3 -2.89 11.56 -10.23
N VAL A 4 -2.46 12.24 -9.16
CA VAL A 4 -1.77 13.52 -9.26
C VAL A 4 -0.34 13.31 -9.77
N TYR A 5 0.35 12.30 -9.24
CA TYR A 5 1.72 11.97 -9.65
C TYR A 5 1.71 10.71 -10.54
N LYS A 6 2.55 10.75 -11.56
CA LYS A 6 2.62 9.67 -12.54
C LYS A 6 3.39 8.44 -12.06
N ASN A 7 4.25 8.61 -11.05
CA ASN A 7 5.04 7.54 -10.44
C ASN A 7 5.58 8.02 -9.09
N PHE A 8 6.28 7.12 -8.38
CA PHE A 8 6.83 7.45 -7.07
C PHE A 8 7.91 8.54 -7.15
N GLN A 9 8.76 8.54 -8.17
CA GLN A 9 9.79 9.56 -8.31
C GLN A 9 9.18 10.96 -8.42
N ASP A 10 8.10 11.09 -9.16
CA ASP A 10 7.37 12.34 -9.30
C ASP A 10 6.77 12.79 -7.96
N LEU A 11 6.17 11.86 -7.22
CA LEU A 11 5.66 12.10 -5.87
C LEU A 11 6.77 12.56 -4.93
N ALA A 12 7.90 11.87 -4.91
CA ALA A 12 9.01 12.14 -4.00
C ALA A 12 9.67 13.50 -4.25
N ARG A 13 9.54 14.07 -5.44
CA ARG A 13 10.04 15.42 -5.73
C ARG A 13 9.18 16.50 -5.09
N ASN A 14 7.92 16.22 -4.83
CA ASN A 14 6.93 17.20 -4.42
C ASN A 14 6.45 17.02 -2.98
N GLU A 15 6.62 15.83 -2.42
CA GLU A 15 6.18 15.48 -1.09
C GLU A 15 7.37 15.07 -0.22
N LYS A 16 7.24 15.21 1.12
CA LYS A 16 8.35 14.94 2.05
C LYS A 16 8.12 13.65 2.82
N GLU A 17 9.05 12.72 2.68
CA GLU A 17 9.08 11.52 3.52
C GLU A 17 9.24 11.90 4.99
N GLY A 18 8.47 11.24 5.86
CA GLY A 18 8.46 11.52 7.29
C GLY A 18 7.49 12.63 7.72
N ILE A 19 7.00 13.42 6.76
CA ILE A 19 6.02 14.49 7.01
C ILE A 19 4.72 14.21 6.26
N ASP A 20 4.80 14.11 4.94
CA ASP A 20 3.62 13.88 4.09
C ASP A 20 3.30 12.39 3.95
N TYR A 21 4.32 11.55 3.99
CA TYR A 21 4.17 10.10 3.91
C TYR A 21 5.30 9.39 4.66
N SER A 22 5.09 8.12 4.94
CA SER A 22 6.12 7.23 5.46
C SER A 22 6.09 5.89 4.75
N ILE A 23 7.26 5.25 4.68
CA ILE A 23 7.45 3.94 4.10
C ILE A 23 7.95 3.02 5.20
N SER A 24 7.29 1.89 5.40
CA SER A 24 7.73 0.88 6.35
C SER A 24 7.77 -0.50 5.69
N PHE A 25 8.84 -1.24 5.98
CA PHE A 25 9.00 -2.61 5.52
C PHE A 25 9.60 -3.45 6.64
N ILE A 26 8.90 -4.54 6.98
CA ILE A 26 9.35 -5.50 7.98
C ILE A 26 9.46 -6.86 7.28
N GLU A 27 10.68 -7.35 7.15
CA GLU A 27 10.93 -8.66 6.57
C GLU A 27 10.86 -9.74 7.65
N ARG A 28 9.98 -10.72 7.47
CA ARG A 28 9.79 -11.84 8.40
C ARG A 28 9.79 -13.19 7.71
N SER A 29 9.37 -13.23 6.46
CA SER A 29 9.21 -14.46 5.69
C SER A 29 9.60 -14.19 4.24
N TYR A 30 10.14 -15.20 3.57
CA TYR A 30 10.39 -15.12 2.13
C TYR A 30 9.20 -15.65 1.31
N LYS A 31 8.20 -16.23 1.98
CA LYS A 31 7.08 -16.85 1.29
C LYS A 31 5.99 -15.85 0.96
N LEU A 32 5.55 -15.08 1.96
CA LEU A 32 4.41 -14.19 1.78
C LEU A 32 4.68 -12.81 2.35
N ILE A 33 4.36 -11.80 1.57
CA ILE A 33 4.36 -10.41 1.99
C ILE A 33 2.96 -9.83 1.88
N VAL A 34 2.56 -9.07 2.90
CA VAL A 34 1.35 -8.25 2.86
C VAL A 34 1.76 -6.84 2.49
N VAL A 35 1.10 -6.26 1.50
CA VAL A 35 1.41 -4.94 0.96
C VAL A 35 0.19 -4.03 1.05
N ALA A 36 0.35 -2.87 1.66
CA ALA A 36 -0.66 -1.81 1.68
C ALA A 36 -0.09 -0.56 1.00
N PRO A 37 -0.28 -0.42 -0.32
CA PRO A 37 0.31 0.70 -1.07
C PRO A 37 -0.45 2.01 -0.89
N HIS A 38 -1.64 1.96 -0.34
CA HIS A 38 -2.51 3.13 -0.14
C HIS A 38 -2.91 3.28 1.33
N ALA A 39 -1.97 3.00 2.24
CA ALA A 39 -2.23 3.06 3.68
C ALA A 39 -2.30 4.49 4.20
N GLY A 40 -2.57 4.62 5.48
CA GLY A 40 -2.77 5.92 6.10
C GLY A 40 -4.11 6.51 5.71
N VAL A 41 -4.10 7.78 5.29
CA VAL A 41 -5.35 8.49 4.96
C VAL A 41 -5.82 8.30 3.52
N ILE A 42 -5.08 7.57 2.69
CA ILE A 42 -5.51 7.30 1.31
C ILE A 42 -6.71 6.34 1.32
N GLU A 43 -6.51 5.15 1.89
CA GLU A 43 -7.57 4.15 2.07
C GLU A 43 -7.60 3.77 3.55
N VAL A 44 -8.40 4.50 4.32
CA VAL A 44 -8.42 4.44 5.78
C VAL A 44 -8.70 3.03 6.28
N GLY A 45 -7.90 2.57 7.25
CA GLY A 45 -8.01 1.24 7.84
C GLY A 45 -7.07 0.20 7.24
N THR A 46 -6.54 0.42 6.04
CA THR A 46 -5.68 -0.57 5.39
C THR A 46 -4.35 -0.76 6.09
N SER A 47 -3.80 0.28 6.73
CA SER A 47 -2.59 0.18 7.54
C SER A 47 -2.77 -0.79 8.69
N GLU A 48 -3.85 -0.64 9.45
CA GLU A 48 -4.17 -1.46 10.62
C GLU A 48 -4.52 -2.90 10.21
N ILE A 49 -5.33 -3.06 9.17
CA ILE A 49 -5.74 -4.37 8.67
C ILE A 49 -4.54 -5.15 8.15
N SER A 50 -3.68 -4.52 7.37
CA SER A 50 -2.49 -5.18 6.85
C SER A 50 -1.55 -5.62 7.95
N ALA A 51 -1.38 -4.80 8.99
CA ALA A 51 -0.56 -5.14 10.14
C ALA A 51 -1.14 -6.33 10.93
N LEU A 52 -2.46 -6.36 11.10
CA LEU A 52 -3.13 -7.47 11.78
C LEU A 52 -3.01 -8.77 10.99
N ILE A 53 -3.15 -8.73 9.68
CA ILE A 53 -3.00 -9.90 8.83
C ILE A 53 -1.57 -10.43 8.86
N ALA A 54 -0.59 -9.53 8.75
CA ALA A 54 0.82 -9.93 8.79
C ALA A 54 1.22 -10.51 10.14
N GLY A 55 0.64 -10.01 11.23
CA GLY A 55 0.96 -10.44 12.58
C GLY A 55 2.45 -10.34 12.86
N ASP A 56 3.00 -11.40 13.45
CA ASP A 56 4.44 -11.53 13.73
C ASP A 56 5.16 -12.46 12.75
N ASP A 57 4.42 -13.05 11.81
CA ASP A 57 4.92 -14.13 10.95
C ASP A 57 5.21 -13.71 9.51
N LEU A 58 4.43 -12.80 8.96
CA LEU A 58 4.50 -12.42 7.55
C LEU A 58 5.24 -11.09 7.37
N SER A 59 5.89 -10.95 6.24
CA SER A 59 6.48 -9.67 5.85
C SER A 59 5.39 -8.63 5.60
N LEU A 60 5.69 -7.36 5.88
CA LEU A 60 4.72 -6.29 5.79
C LEU A 60 5.35 -5.05 5.15
N TYR A 61 4.76 -4.57 4.09
CA TYR A 61 5.09 -3.29 3.49
C TYR A 61 3.89 -2.36 3.57
N ARG A 62 4.13 -1.12 3.99
CA ARG A 62 3.10 -0.07 3.99
C ARG A 62 3.66 1.23 3.45
N PHE A 63 2.94 1.82 2.52
CA PHE A 63 3.11 3.22 2.14
C PHE A 63 1.95 4.00 2.77
N GLU A 64 2.28 4.83 3.74
CA GLU A 64 1.27 5.54 4.55
C GLU A 64 1.29 7.04 4.25
N SER A 65 0.15 7.58 3.83
CA SER A 65 -0.02 9.01 3.72
C SER A 65 -0.43 9.61 5.06
N HIS A 66 0.18 10.73 5.42
CA HIS A 66 -0.13 11.52 6.62
C HIS A 66 -0.78 12.85 6.28
N LYS A 67 -1.03 13.10 5.01
CA LYS A 67 -1.51 14.39 4.52
C LYS A 67 -3.04 14.47 4.66
N ILE A 68 -3.48 15.16 5.70
CA ILE A 68 -4.90 15.32 6.06
C ILE A 68 -5.37 16.70 5.62
N VAL A 69 -5.45 16.97 4.32
CA VAL A 69 -5.92 18.28 3.87
C VAL A 69 -6.85 18.11 2.69
N ASP A 70 -8.14 18.24 2.93
CA ASP A 70 -9.19 18.29 1.91
C ASP A 70 -9.05 17.16 0.86
N GLU A 71 -9.11 17.55 -0.38
CA GLU A 71 -8.95 16.66 -1.52
C GLU A 71 -7.50 16.16 -1.69
N ASN A 72 -6.55 16.72 -0.94
CA ASN A 72 -5.12 16.41 -1.11
C ASN A 72 -4.71 15.04 -0.56
N TYR A 73 -5.57 14.38 0.22
CA TYR A 73 -5.25 13.01 0.65
C TYR A 73 -5.09 12.08 -0.55
N VAL A 74 -5.80 12.35 -1.66
CA VAL A 74 -5.68 11.57 -2.89
C VAL A 74 -4.41 11.87 -3.68
N SER A 75 -3.71 12.96 -3.36
CA SER A 75 -2.48 13.35 -4.08
C SER A 75 -1.38 12.29 -3.95
N LEU A 76 -1.39 11.54 -2.87
CA LEU A 76 -0.40 10.50 -2.60
C LEU A 76 -0.84 9.12 -3.10
N HIS A 77 -2.02 9.03 -3.71
CA HIS A 77 -2.50 7.81 -4.33
C HIS A 77 -1.81 7.59 -5.69
N ILE A 78 -1.12 6.47 -5.84
CA ILE A 78 -0.61 6.01 -7.11
C ILE A 78 -1.29 4.68 -7.42
N THR A 79 -1.92 4.59 -8.58
CA THR A 79 -2.65 3.38 -9.01
C THR A 79 -1.76 2.14 -8.89
N SER A 80 -2.29 1.06 -8.36
CA SER A 80 -1.52 -0.12 -7.94
C SER A 80 -0.60 -0.69 -9.01
N HIS A 81 -1.07 -0.76 -10.25
CA HIS A 81 -0.28 -1.36 -11.33
C HIS A 81 0.87 -0.48 -11.81
N ILE A 82 0.92 0.78 -11.40
CA ILE A 82 2.03 1.69 -11.70
C ILE A 82 2.77 2.14 -10.44
N PHE A 83 2.40 1.62 -9.27
CA PHE A 83 3.06 1.91 -8.00
C PHE A 83 4.47 1.31 -8.03
N ASP A 84 5.47 2.18 -8.03
CA ASP A 84 6.86 1.80 -8.28
C ASP A 84 7.85 2.27 -7.21
N GLU A 85 7.39 2.45 -5.98
CA GLU A 85 8.28 2.79 -4.88
C GLU A 85 9.36 1.69 -4.71
N PRO A 86 10.65 2.04 -4.74
CA PRO A 86 11.73 1.04 -4.85
C PRO A 86 11.76 -0.02 -3.75
N THR A 87 11.49 0.34 -2.50
CA THR A 87 11.45 -0.64 -1.40
C THR A 87 10.34 -1.66 -1.64
N CYS A 88 9.19 -1.21 -2.10
CA CYS A 88 8.06 -2.09 -2.45
C CYS A 88 8.43 -3.05 -3.59
N ILE A 89 9.00 -2.53 -4.65
CA ILE A 89 9.40 -3.36 -5.81
C ILE A 89 10.38 -4.44 -5.38
N ASN A 90 11.41 -4.07 -4.63
CA ASN A 90 12.42 -5.03 -4.16
C ASN A 90 11.82 -6.07 -3.23
N ALA A 91 10.96 -5.64 -2.30
CA ALA A 91 10.28 -6.54 -1.38
C ALA A 91 9.38 -7.54 -2.11
N VAL A 92 8.58 -7.07 -3.06
CA VAL A 92 7.69 -7.93 -3.85
C VAL A 92 8.47 -8.97 -4.63
N LYS A 93 9.59 -8.57 -5.24
CA LYS A 93 10.45 -9.49 -6.00
C LYS A 93 11.11 -10.56 -5.12
N ALA A 94 11.29 -10.29 -3.86
CA ALA A 94 11.96 -11.21 -2.92
C ALA A 94 11.01 -12.22 -2.28
N HIS A 95 9.72 -12.17 -2.56
CA HIS A 95 8.71 -13.04 -1.95
C HIS A 95 8.01 -13.91 -3.01
N ASP A 96 7.63 -15.12 -2.62
CA ASP A 96 6.93 -16.04 -3.51
C ASP A 96 5.49 -15.60 -3.78
N THR A 97 4.82 -15.08 -2.75
CA THR A 97 3.42 -14.68 -2.80
C THR A 97 3.25 -13.27 -2.24
N VAL A 98 2.42 -12.49 -2.92
CA VAL A 98 2.10 -11.12 -2.54
C VAL A 98 0.59 -11.01 -2.35
N VAL A 99 0.18 -10.49 -1.19
CA VAL A 99 -1.22 -10.13 -0.91
C VAL A 99 -1.28 -8.63 -0.71
N THR A 100 -2.08 -7.95 -1.52
CA THR A 100 -2.29 -6.51 -1.39
C THR A 100 -3.60 -6.22 -0.69
N ILE A 101 -3.58 -5.24 0.20
CA ILE A 101 -4.76 -4.81 0.95
C ILE A 101 -5.17 -3.43 0.44
N HIS A 102 -6.42 -3.33 0.02
CA HIS A 102 -7.01 -2.10 -0.49
C HIS A 102 -8.33 -1.80 0.20
N GLY A 103 -8.70 -0.54 0.27
CA GLY A 103 -10.04 -0.13 0.61
C GLY A 103 -10.93 -0.17 -0.63
N CYS A 104 -12.22 -0.39 -0.42
CA CYS A 104 -13.21 -0.25 -1.46
C CYS A 104 -14.37 0.60 -0.95
N ASN A 105 -15.07 1.25 -1.87
CA ASN A 105 -16.20 2.09 -1.54
C ASN A 105 -17.50 1.34 -1.87
N ASP A 106 -18.12 0.79 -0.83
CA ASP A 106 -19.34 0.01 -0.97
C ASP A 106 -20.30 0.35 0.17
N ALA A 107 -21.60 0.22 -0.08
CA ALA A 107 -22.63 0.46 0.91
C ALA A 107 -22.77 -0.71 1.91
N GLU A 108 -22.24 -1.87 1.58
CA GLU A 108 -22.32 -3.08 2.40
C GLU A 108 -20.94 -3.42 2.99
N GLU A 109 -20.95 -4.13 4.10
CA GLU A 109 -19.72 -4.69 4.68
C GLU A 109 -19.31 -5.92 3.86
N ILE A 110 -18.41 -5.72 2.90
CA ILE A 110 -18.03 -6.74 1.93
C ILE A 110 -16.51 -6.77 1.74
N VAL A 111 -15.99 -7.96 1.51
CA VAL A 111 -14.60 -8.18 1.13
C VAL A 111 -14.56 -8.77 -0.27
N PHE A 112 -13.86 -8.08 -1.17
CA PHE A 112 -13.62 -8.58 -2.52
C PHE A 112 -12.26 -9.29 -2.57
N LEU A 113 -12.25 -10.49 -3.13
CA LEU A 113 -11.02 -11.24 -3.41
C LEU A 113 -10.80 -11.26 -4.91
N GLY A 114 -9.58 -10.90 -5.33
CA GLY A 114 -9.22 -10.87 -6.74
C GLY A 114 -7.77 -11.22 -6.96
N GLY A 115 -7.36 -11.26 -8.21
CA GLY A 115 -5.99 -11.58 -8.60
C GLY A 115 -5.91 -12.82 -9.48
N LEU A 116 -4.70 -13.10 -9.95
CA LEU A 116 -4.41 -14.20 -10.87
C LEU A 116 -4.09 -15.51 -10.16
N ASP A 117 -3.69 -15.46 -8.90
CA ASP A 117 -3.36 -16.65 -8.13
C ASP A 117 -4.62 -17.22 -7.46
N THR A 118 -5.15 -18.26 -8.07
CA THR A 118 -6.38 -18.93 -7.59
C THR A 118 -6.11 -20.03 -6.56
N ARG A 119 -4.85 -20.22 -6.15
CA ARG A 119 -4.46 -21.24 -5.16
C ARG A 119 -4.47 -20.73 -3.72
N LEU A 120 -4.56 -19.42 -3.57
CA LEU A 120 -4.60 -18.77 -2.25
C LEU A 120 -5.91 -19.02 -1.52
#